data_0089b0fd08bc496cab9007a39acd4d1e
#
_entry.id   0089b0fd08bc496cab9007a39acd4d1e
#
_cell.length_a   1.000
_cell.length_b   1.000
_cell.length_c   1.000
_cell.angle_alpha   90.00
_cell.angle_beta   90.00
_cell.angle_gamma   90.00
#
_symmetry.space_group_name_H-M   'P 1'
#
loop_
_entity.id
_entity.type
_entity.pdbx_description
1 polymer ?
#
loop_
_entity_poly.entity_id
_entity_poly.type
_entity_poly.pdbx_seq_one_letter_code
_entity_poly.pdbx_strand_id
1 'polypeptide(L)'
;RRRAPGGGMFFACVAVVILSLSWVITTLIELPAKRAAAGSLAALSASQAASSQADGSVAQTGEAVLGPVQQTDASYTQPSASLVALPEAGRVDMSYFDDALFVGDSLTRGFQEYSSGIPNAKYAAYLGAGPKQFMEGLVENISGQQVAAIDEILAAAPKKVYILLGTNSMATLTDEAFLKYYNDFLDFLLPQLPQDTVYYIQGIPPVSAEKMAGDENFSVERIRGLNENLAKIAYDRDLHYLDLFSALADENGALRADIASGSIHLNNEGYNVWREFLVTHTAYSKENPYLPGSPYYTAPAA
;
A
#
# COMPACT_ATOMS: atom_id res chain seq x y z
N ARG A 1 -61.13 8.11 -30.99
CA ARG A 1 -59.85 8.26 -30.24
C ARG A 1 -58.80 7.36 -30.94
N ARG A 2 -57.89 7.97 -31.69
CA ARG A 2 -56.77 7.27 -32.35
C ARG A 2 -55.58 7.27 -31.42
N ARG A 3 -55.00 6.08 -31.12
CA ARG A 3 -53.73 5.90 -30.45
C ARG A 3 -52.62 5.99 -31.50
N ALA A 4 -51.58 6.78 -31.23
CA ALA A 4 -50.35 6.81 -31.98
C ALA A 4 -49.42 5.66 -31.58
N PRO A 5 -48.78 4.96 -32.48
CA PRO A 5 -47.70 4.02 -32.19
C PRO A 5 -46.34 4.70 -32.40
N GLY A 6 -45.35 4.41 -31.63
CA GLY A 6 -43.96 4.64 -32.07
C GLY A 6 -42.95 5.23 -31.11
N GLY A 7 -42.96 4.87 -29.81
CA GLY A 7 -41.82 5.25 -28.93
C GLY A 7 -40.75 4.18 -28.66
N GLY A 8 -41.10 2.89 -28.87
CA GLY A 8 -40.21 1.80 -28.44
C GLY A 8 -39.08 1.45 -29.41
N MET A 9 -39.26 1.74 -30.72
CA MET A 9 -38.27 1.35 -31.74
C MET A 9 -37.09 2.33 -31.86
N PHE A 10 -37.29 3.58 -31.45
CA PHE A 10 -36.22 4.60 -31.51
C PHE A 10 -35.16 4.38 -30.42
N PHE A 11 -35.56 3.95 -29.22
CA PHE A 11 -34.63 3.68 -28.12
C PHE A 11 -33.77 2.42 -28.35
N ALA A 12 -34.31 1.41 -29.01
CA ALA A 12 -33.57 0.17 -29.36
C ALA A 12 -32.43 0.45 -30.36
N CYS A 13 -32.66 1.31 -31.35
CA CYS A 13 -31.64 1.63 -32.38
C CYS A 13 -30.50 2.48 -31.80
N VAL A 14 -30.77 3.40 -30.86
CA VAL A 14 -29.75 4.23 -30.21
C VAL A 14 -28.86 3.40 -29.29
N ALA A 15 -29.42 2.45 -28.55
CA ALA A 15 -28.65 1.57 -27.67
C ALA A 15 -27.68 0.66 -28.45
N VAL A 16 -28.06 0.13 -29.62
CA VAL A 16 -27.21 -0.70 -30.46
C VAL A 16 -26.05 0.10 -31.08
N VAL A 17 -26.25 1.35 -31.43
CA VAL A 17 -25.20 2.22 -32.00
C VAL A 17 -24.19 2.63 -30.91
N ILE A 18 -24.62 2.88 -29.68
CA ILE A 18 -23.72 3.22 -28.56
C ILE A 18 -22.85 2.02 -28.19
N LEU A 19 -23.42 0.81 -28.14
CA LEU A 19 -22.67 -0.41 -27.83
C LEU A 19 -21.66 -0.79 -28.91
N SER A 20 -21.97 -0.56 -30.20
CA SER A 20 -21.04 -0.83 -31.31
C SER A 20 -19.89 0.18 -31.37
N LEU A 21 -20.13 1.45 -31.06
CA LEU A 21 -19.08 2.48 -30.96
C LEU A 21 -18.14 2.23 -29.78
N SER A 22 -18.68 1.79 -28.64
CA SER A 22 -17.88 1.43 -27.46
C SER A 22 -16.92 0.27 -27.75
N TRP A 23 -17.35 -0.75 -28.50
CA TRP A 23 -16.53 -1.91 -28.87
C TRP A 23 -15.39 -1.56 -29.84
N VAL A 24 -15.64 -0.66 -30.81
CA VAL A 24 -14.62 -0.20 -31.77
C VAL A 24 -13.56 0.67 -31.10
N ILE A 25 -13.91 1.48 -30.09
CA ILE A 25 -12.96 2.32 -29.35
C ILE A 25 -12.06 1.43 -28.48
N THR A 26 -12.60 0.40 -27.83
CA THR A 26 -11.80 -0.52 -26.97
C THR A 26 -10.79 -1.32 -27.78
N THR A 27 -11.14 -1.76 -29.01
CA THR A 27 -10.22 -2.52 -29.88
C THR A 27 -9.13 -1.67 -30.53
N LEU A 28 -9.36 -0.35 -30.70
CA LEU A 28 -8.36 0.56 -31.28
C LEU A 28 -7.32 1.05 -30.26
N ILE A 29 -7.62 1.01 -28.96
CA ILE A 29 -6.71 1.43 -27.89
C ILE A 29 -5.76 0.27 -27.47
N GLU A 30 -6.16 -1.00 -27.63
CA GLU A 30 -5.32 -2.15 -27.24
C GLU A 30 -4.20 -2.49 -28.23
N LEU A 31 -4.24 -2.06 -29.49
CA LEU A 31 -3.27 -2.44 -30.52
C LEU A 31 -1.86 -1.82 -30.37
N PRO A 32 -1.65 -0.60 -29.86
CA PRO A 32 -0.31 -0.06 -29.69
C PRO A 32 0.42 -0.60 -28.44
N ALA A 33 -0.27 -0.94 -27.36
CA ALA A 33 0.37 -1.41 -26.12
C ALA A 33 0.99 -2.80 -26.24
N LYS A 34 0.36 -3.72 -26.99
CA LYS A 34 0.91 -5.08 -27.23
C LYS A 34 2.14 -5.09 -28.15
N ARG A 35 2.33 -4.07 -29.00
CA ARG A 35 3.53 -3.95 -29.85
C ARG A 35 4.73 -3.36 -29.12
N ALA A 36 4.53 -2.51 -28.12
CA ALA A 36 5.61 -1.96 -27.32
C ALA A 36 6.22 -3.00 -26.37
N ALA A 37 5.39 -3.87 -25.76
CA ALA A 37 5.86 -4.93 -24.86
C ALA A 37 6.65 -6.04 -25.56
N ALA A 38 6.32 -6.35 -26.82
CA ALA A 38 7.07 -7.35 -27.61
C ALA A 38 8.44 -6.85 -28.08
N GLY A 39 8.62 -5.54 -28.24
CA GLY A 39 9.89 -4.92 -28.66
C GLY A 39 10.94 -4.86 -27.52
N SER A 40 10.51 -4.71 -26.27
CA SER A 40 11.43 -4.60 -25.13
C SER A 40 12.01 -5.95 -24.69
N LEU A 41 11.29 -7.05 -24.86
CA LEU A 41 11.77 -8.41 -24.56
C LEU A 41 12.81 -8.92 -25.57
N ALA A 42 12.74 -8.49 -26.82
CA ALA A 42 13.72 -8.85 -27.85
C ALA A 42 15.05 -8.07 -27.69
N ALA A 43 15.03 -6.87 -27.11
CA ALA A 43 16.22 -6.07 -26.85
C ALA A 43 17.04 -6.55 -25.64
N LEU A 44 16.39 -7.16 -24.65
CA LEU A 44 17.06 -7.70 -23.46
C LEU A 44 17.75 -9.04 -23.71
N SER A 45 17.25 -9.86 -24.64
CA SER A 45 17.89 -11.14 -25.03
C SER A 45 19.12 -10.97 -25.94
N ALA A 46 19.22 -9.86 -26.67
CA ALA A 46 20.37 -9.57 -27.54
C ALA A 46 21.59 -8.98 -26.77
N SER A 47 21.36 -8.42 -25.58
CA SER A 47 22.43 -7.81 -24.76
C SER A 47 23.23 -8.84 -23.91
N GLN A 48 22.67 -10.04 -23.67
CA GLN A 48 23.34 -11.08 -22.90
C GLN A 48 24.21 -12.05 -23.71
N ALA A 49 24.17 -11.99 -25.05
CA ALA A 49 24.96 -12.88 -25.93
C ALA A 49 26.28 -12.29 -26.40
N ALA A 50 26.64 -11.05 -26.02
CA ALA A 50 27.81 -10.36 -26.52
C ALA A 50 29.02 -10.23 -25.55
N SER A 51 28.99 -10.89 -24.37
CA SER A 51 30.04 -10.75 -23.35
C SER A 51 30.86 -12.01 -23.05
N SER A 52 30.90 -12.98 -23.97
CA SER A 52 31.76 -14.16 -23.82
C SER A 52 32.58 -14.42 -25.07
N GLN A 53 33.61 -13.64 -25.32
CA GLN A 53 34.82 -14.02 -26.05
C GLN A 53 35.80 -12.85 -26.12
N ALA A 54 36.84 -12.89 -25.34
CA ALA A 54 38.18 -12.40 -25.73
C ALA A 54 39.22 -13.07 -24.83
N ASP A 55 40.04 -13.79 -25.49
CA ASP A 55 41.14 -14.64 -25.02
C ASP A 55 42.44 -13.85 -24.81
N GLY A 56 43.23 -14.32 -23.82
CA GLY A 56 44.67 -14.51 -24.05
C GLY A 56 45.69 -13.47 -23.62
N SER A 57 46.54 -13.90 -22.69
CA SER A 57 47.99 -13.74 -22.62
C SER A 57 48.63 -12.75 -21.63
N VAL A 58 49.08 -13.35 -20.52
CA VAL A 58 50.41 -13.28 -19.83
C VAL A 58 51.07 -11.93 -19.52
N ALA A 59 51.30 -11.71 -18.19
CA ALA A 59 52.62 -11.47 -17.60
C ALA A 59 52.55 -11.66 -16.06
N GLN A 60 53.36 -12.58 -15.55
CA GLN A 60 53.63 -12.81 -14.14
C GLN A 60 54.50 -11.68 -13.55
N THR A 61 54.19 -11.25 -12.33
CA THR A 61 55.12 -11.01 -11.24
C THR A 61 54.39 -10.76 -9.93
N GLY A 62 54.80 -11.43 -8.85
CA GLY A 62 54.56 -11.04 -7.46
C GLY A 62 53.58 -11.91 -6.71
N GLU A 63 54.06 -12.93 -6.02
CA GLU A 63 53.37 -13.74 -5.03
C GLU A 63 52.76 -12.89 -3.93
N ALA A 64 51.42 -12.98 -3.77
CA ALA A 64 50.76 -12.93 -2.49
C ALA A 64 49.80 -14.11 -2.47
N VAL A 65 50.15 -15.15 -1.72
CA VAL A 65 49.29 -16.29 -1.45
C VAL A 65 48.10 -15.78 -0.61
N LEU A 66 47.01 -15.39 -1.26
CA LEU A 66 45.73 -15.29 -0.65
C LEU A 66 45.11 -16.68 -0.70
N GLY A 67 44.98 -17.30 0.48
CA GLY A 67 44.26 -18.52 0.63
C GLY A 67 42.84 -18.45 0.05
N PRO A 68 42.16 -19.60 -0.20
CA PRO A 68 40.83 -19.59 -0.79
C PRO A 68 39.93 -18.70 0.06
N VAL A 69 39.38 -17.66 -0.55
CA VAL A 69 38.26 -16.92 0.03
C VAL A 69 37.16 -17.96 0.17
N GLN A 70 36.95 -18.45 1.38
CA GLN A 70 35.72 -19.15 1.71
C GLN A 70 34.61 -18.13 1.41
N GLN A 71 33.86 -18.37 0.33
CA GLN A 71 32.51 -17.84 0.23
C GLN A 71 31.77 -18.37 1.45
N THR A 72 31.79 -17.61 2.52
CA THR A 72 30.75 -17.72 3.52
C THR A 72 29.50 -17.29 2.76
N ASP A 73 28.62 -18.27 2.47
CA ASP A 73 27.22 -17.97 2.27
C ASP A 73 26.76 -17.26 3.54
N ALA A 74 26.97 -15.95 3.57
CA ALA A 74 26.27 -15.08 4.45
C ALA A 74 24.82 -15.19 3.96
N SER A 75 24.07 -16.11 4.57
CA SER A 75 22.63 -16.10 4.47
C SER A 75 22.24 -14.70 4.90
N TYR A 76 21.94 -13.85 3.91
CA TYR A 76 21.44 -12.51 4.15
C TYR A 76 20.13 -12.69 4.91
N THR A 77 20.22 -12.60 6.23
CA THR A 77 19.04 -12.68 7.09
C THR A 77 18.29 -11.39 6.84
N GLN A 78 17.19 -11.52 6.14
CA GLN A 78 16.29 -10.42 5.85
C GLN A 78 15.96 -9.69 7.16
N PRO A 79 16.07 -8.34 7.22
CA PRO A 79 15.73 -7.62 8.43
C PRO A 79 14.25 -7.88 8.79
N SER A 80 13.98 -8.15 10.06
CA SER A 80 12.62 -8.34 10.57
C SER A 80 11.81 -7.04 10.50
N ALA A 81 10.49 -7.14 10.52
CA ALA A 81 9.60 -5.99 10.52
C ALA A 81 9.97 -4.97 11.61
N SER A 82 10.35 -5.45 12.79
CA SER A 82 10.78 -4.60 13.91
C SER A 82 12.06 -3.80 13.65
N LEU A 83 12.93 -4.29 12.75
CA LEU A 83 14.16 -3.56 12.36
C LEU A 83 13.91 -2.57 11.22
N VAL A 84 12.88 -2.81 10.41
CA VAL A 84 12.49 -1.94 9.28
C VAL A 84 11.52 -0.85 9.73
N ALA A 85 10.73 -1.11 10.77
CA ALA A 85 9.74 -0.17 11.27
C ALA A 85 10.37 1.17 11.66
N LEU A 86 9.70 2.25 11.29
CA LEU A 86 10.10 3.58 11.76
C LEU A 86 10.06 3.63 13.29
N PRO A 87 11.13 4.06 13.93
CA PRO A 87 11.15 4.25 15.38
C PRO A 87 10.36 5.50 15.78
N GLU A 88 10.02 5.59 17.04
CA GLU A 88 9.53 6.82 17.61
C GLU A 88 10.59 7.94 17.46
N ALA A 89 10.23 9.02 16.77
CA ALA A 89 11.17 10.09 16.39
C ALA A 89 10.83 11.46 17.02
N GLY A 90 9.91 11.47 17.97
CA GLY A 90 9.36 12.70 18.55
C GLY A 90 8.03 13.08 17.90
N ARG A 91 7.29 13.96 18.56
CA ARG A 91 5.93 14.32 18.21
C ARG A 91 5.91 15.45 17.17
N VAL A 92 5.20 15.26 16.07
CA VAL A 92 4.92 16.32 15.10
C VAL A 92 3.60 17.04 15.42
N ASP A 93 3.46 18.26 14.90
CA ASP A 93 2.19 18.98 14.87
C ASP A 93 1.21 18.38 13.87
N MET A 94 -0.10 18.54 14.07
CA MET A 94 -1.12 18.01 13.17
C MET A 94 -1.03 18.57 11.75
N SER A 95 -0.48 19.76 11.56
CA SER A 95 -0.24 20.34 10.23
C SER A 95 0.76 19.55 9.36
N TYR A 96 1.54 18.64 9.99
CA TYR A 96 2.35 17.67 9.24
C TYR A 96 1.54 16.84 8.27
N PHE A 97 0.27 16.60 8.57
CA PHE A 97 -0.62 15.74 7.80
C PHE A 97 -1.53 16.52 6.83
N ASP A 98 -1.40 17.84 6.71
CA ASP A 98 -2.29 18.66 5.86
C ASP A 98 -2.23 18.28 4.38
N ASP A 99 -1.13 17.71 3.93
CA ASP A 99 -0.90 17.19 2.57
C ASP A 99 -0.91 15.65 2.52
N ALA A 100 -1.37 14.98 3.58
CA ALA A 100 -1.44 13.54 3.67
C ALA A 100 -2.75 12.97 3.10
N LEU A 101 -2.65 11.77 2.52
CA LEU A 101 -3.78 10.93 2.13
C LEU A 101 -3.70 9.58 2.85
N PHE A 102 -4.77 9.21 3.52
CA PHE A 102 -4.95 7.89 4.10
C PHE A 102 -5.71 6.99 3.12
N VAL A 103 -5.06 5.91 2.70
CA VAL A 103 -5.58 4.92 1.74
C VAL A 103 -5.87 3.64 2.50
N GLY A 104 -7.13 3.15 2.46
CA GLY A 104 -7.43 1.93 3.19
C GLY A 104 -8.89 1.47 3.14
N ASP A 105 -9.21 0.59 4.06
CA ASP A 105 -10.51 -0.07 4.17
C ASP A 105 -11.42 0.54 5.26
N SER A 106 -12.27 -0.29 5.87
CA SER A 106 -13.21 0.13 6.93
C SER A 106 -12.51 0.69 8.17
N LEU A 107 -11.29 0.26 8.48
CA LEU A 107 -10.50 0.83 9.59
C LEU A 107 -10.10 2.26 9.28
N THR A 108 -9.61 2.52 8.08
CA THR A 108 -9.28 3.88 7.61
C THR A 108 -10.54 4.74 7.49
N ARG A 109 -11.68 4.17 7.09
CA ARG A 109 -12.97 4.86 7.09
C ARG A 109 -13.39 5.26 8.50
N GLY A 110 -13.25 4.38 9.48
CA GLY A 110 -13.51 4.69 10.88
C GLY A 110 -12.56 5.78 11.39
N PHE A 111 -11.28 5.76 11.01
CA PHE A 111 -10.33 6.81 11.35
C PHE A 111 -10.75 8.19 10.80
N GLN A 112 -11.35 8.23 9.62
CA GLN A 112 -11.94 9.44 9.03
C GLN A 112 -13.17 9.93 9.77
N GLU A 113 -14.09 9.01 10.14
CA GLU A 113 -15.41 9.34 10.69
C GLU A 113 -15.39 9.69 12.18
N TYR A 114 -14.49 9.08 12.97
CA TYR A 114 -14.39 9.38 14.38
C TYR A 114 -13.62 10.69 14.63
N SER A 115 -14.01 11.41 15.66
CA SER A 115 -13.41 12.71 16.03
C SER A 115 -11.92 12.66 16.36
N SER A 116 -11.37 11.47 16.52
CA SER A 116 -9.95 11.18 16.73
C SER A 116 -9.10 11.20 15.46
N GLY A 117 -9.71 11.24 14.28
CA GLY A 117 -8.99 11.34 13.02
C GLY A 117 -8.14 12.61 12.89
N ILE A 118 -7.37 12.69 11.82
CA ILE A 118 -6.49 13.82 11.53
C ILE A 118 -7.27 14.85 10.70
N PRO A 119 -7.54 16.06 11.22
CA PRO A 119 -8.59 16.94 10.69
C PRO A 119 -8.42 17.39 9.25
N ASN A 120 -7.19 17.66 8.81
CA ASN A 120 -6.95 18.24 7.48
C ASN A 120 -6.47 17.20 6.47
N ALA A 121 -6.21 15.97 6.90
CA ALA A 121 -5.82 14.89 6.00
C ALA A 121 -6.96 14.50 5.05
N LYS A 122 -6.61 13.99 3.87
CA LYS A 122 -7.54 13.41 2.92
C LYS A 122 -7.65 11.91 3.13
N TYR A 123 -8.75 11.32 2.65
CA TYR A 123 -9.03 9.90 2.84
C TYR A 123 -9.57 9.28 1.55
N ALA A 124 -8.97 8.17 1.13
CA ALA A 124 -9.45 7.23 0.11
C ALA A 124 -9.73 5.90 0.82
N ALA A 125 -10.88 5.83 1.49
CA ALA A 125 -11.22 4.77 2.44
C ALA A 125 -12.53 4.09 2.06
N TYR A 126 -12.48 2.77 1.75
CA TYR A 126 -13.59 2.05 1.17
C TYR A 126 -13.88 0.77 1.95
N LEU A 127 -15.15 0.58 2.33
CA LEU A 127 -15.58 -0.57 3.14
C LEU A 127 -15.27 -1.90 2.42
N GLY A 128 -14.62 -2.82 3.11
CA GLY A 128 -14.32 -4.14 2.59
C GLY A 128 -13.25 -4.20 1.51
N ALA A 129 -12.61 -3.08 1.18
CA ALA A 129 -11.60 -3.04 0.13
C ALA A 129 -10.28 -3.70 0.54
N GLY A 130 -9.61 -4.28 -0.45
CA GLY A 130 -8.22 -4.73 -0.39
C GLY A 130 -7.46 -4.18 -1.60
N PRO A 131 -6.16 -4.50 -1.76
CA PRO A 131 -5.34 -3.96 -2.84
C PRO A 131 -5.93 -4.14 -4.23
N LYS A 132 -6.61 -5.28 -4.46
CA LYS A 132 -7.25 -5.58 -5.74
C LYS A 132 -8.32 -4.56 -6.12
N GLN A 133 -9.20 -4.19 -5.17
CA GLN A 133 -10.31 -3.26 -5.41
C GLN A 133 -9.81 -1.85 -5.74
N PHE A 134 -8.64 -1.47 -5.27
CA PHE A 134 -8.02 -0.18 -5.61
C PHE A 134 -7.56 -0.09 -7.08
N MET A 135 -7.29 -1.22 -7.71
CA MET A 135 -6.87 -1.28 -9.12
C MET A 135 -8.02 -1.58 -10.09
N GLU A 136 -9.02 -2.33 -9.63
CA GLU A 136 -10.04 -2.92 -10.48
C GLU A 136 -11.46 -2.51 -10.04
N GLY A 137 -12.24 -1.99 -10.98
CA GLY A 137 -13.66 -1.72 -10.76
C GLY A 137 -13.95 -0.41 -10.03
N LEU A 138 -15.14 -0.34 -9.47
CA LEU A 138 -15.63 0.79 -8.72
C LEU A 138 -15.83 0.39 -7.26
N VAL A 139 -15.59 1.34 -6.37
CA VAL A 139 -15.79 1.24 -4.93
C VAL A 139 -16.76 2.34 -4.48
N GLU A 140 -17.47 2.12 -3.38
CA GLU A 140 -18.36 3.12 -2.84
C GLU A 140 -17.61 4.04 -1.86
N ASN A 141 -17.57 5.33 -2.19
CA ASN A 141 -16.95 6.33 -1.32
C ASN A 141 -17.88 6.75 -0.17
N ILE A 142 -17.39 7.66 0.69
CA ILE A 142 -18.14 8.12 1.88
C ILE A 142 -19.46 8.83 1.53
N SER A 143 -19.58 9.36 0.32
CA SER A 143 -20.80 10.01 -0.16
C SER A 143 -21.79 9.04 -0.82
N GLY A 144 -21.51 7.72 -0.80
CA GLY A 144 -22.34 6.70 -1.46
C GLY A 144 -22.18 6.65 -2.97
N GLN A 145 -21.14 7.27 -3.53
CA GLN A 145 -20.89 7.29 -4.97
C GLN A 145 -19.97 6.15 -5.37
N GLN A 146 -20.24 5.54 -6.53
CA GLN A 146 -19.36 4.57 -7.14
C GLN A 146 -18.23 5.29 -7.88
N VAL A 147 -17.00 5.10 -7.42
CA VAL A 147 -15.79 5.78 -7.93
C VAL A 147 -14.69 4.78 -8.22
N ALA A 148 -13.80 5.11 -9.15
CA ALA A 148 -12.53 4.41 -9.25
C ALA A 148 -11.61 4.93 -8.13
N ALA A 149 -11.17 4.04 -7.23
CA ALA A 149 -10.37 4.43 -6.06
C ALA A 149 -9.11 5.20 -6.46
N ILE A 150 -8.46 4.80 -7.56
CA ILE A 150 -7.26 5.45 -8.06
C ILE A 150 -7.51 6.92 -8.46
N ASP A 151 -8.68 7.23 -9.03
CA ASP A 151 -8.99 8.58 -9.46
C ASP A 151 -9.11 9.53 -8.24
N GLU A 152 -9.68 9.07 -7.13
CA GLU A 152 -9.72 9.84 -5.88
C GLU A 152 -8.31 10.04 -5.28
N ILE A 153 -7.45 9.02 -5.35
CA ILE A 153 -6.05 9.13 -4.90
C ILE A 153 -5.31 10.19 -5.73
N LEU A 154 -5.41 10.12 -7.05
CA LEU A 154 -4.72 11.07 -7.94
C LEU A 154 -5.27 12.48 -7.81
N ALA A 155 -6.60 12.64 -7.68
CA ALA A 155 -7.24 13.94 -7.47
C ALA A 155 -6.85 14.57 -6.12
N ALA A 156 -6.51 13.76 -5.11
CA ALA A 156 -6.02 14.26 -3.83
C ALA A 156 -4.64 14.93 -3.94
N ALA A 157 -3.81 14.57 -4.93
CA ALA A 157 -2.45 15.07 -5.14
C ALA A 157 -1.62 15.10 -3.83
N PRO A 158 -1.50 13.97 -3.12
CA PRO A 158 -0.87 13.95 -1.81
C PRO A 158 0.65 14.08 -1.89
N LYS A 159 1.26 14.62 -0.83
CA LYS A 159 2.69 14.55 -0.60
C LYS A 159 3.09 13.40 0.32
N LYS A 160 2.16 12.88 1.08
CA LYS A 160 2.32 11.72 1.97
C LYS A 160 1.15 10.78 1.77
N VAL A 161 1.44 9.48 1.61
CA VAL A 161 0.41 8.44 1.45
C VAL A 161 0.58 7.39 2.53
N TYR A 162 -0.44 7.22 3.36
CA TYR A 162 -0.50 6.21 4.42
C TYR A 162 -1.40 5.08 3.96
N ILE A 163 -0.86 3.89 3.73
CA ILE A 163 -1.59 2.74 3.21
C ILE A 163 -1.85 1.73 4.32
N LEU A 164 -3.12 1.43 4.59
CA LEU A 164 -3.55 0.36 5.49
C LEU A 164 -4.52 -0.57 4.76
N LEU A 165 -4.01 -1.69 4.27
CA LEU A 165 -4.77 -2.70 3.53
C LEU A 165 -4.29 -4.09 3.95
N GLY A 166 -5.23 -5.02 4.14
CA GLY A 166 -4.89 -6.42 4.41
C GLY A 166 -5.97 -7.19 5.16
N THR A 167 -6.61 -6.60 6.16
CA THR A 167 -7.60 -7.27 7.01
C THR A 167 -8.69 -7.98 6.20
N ASN A 168 -9.26 -7.33 5.19
CA ASN A 168 -10.31 -7.93 4.34
C ASN A 168 -9.74 -9.02 3.42
N SER A 169 -8.52 -8.84 2.94
CA SER A 169 -7.87 -9.81 2.05
C SER A 169 -7.54 -11.11 2.76
N MET A 170 -7.15 -11.05 4.03
CA MET A 170 -6.87 -12.25 4.84
C MET A 170 -8.07 -13.19 4.96
N ALA A 171 -9.28 -12.66 4.96
CA ALA A 171 -10.49 -13.46 5.05
C ALA A 171 -10.75 -14.33 3.81
N THR A 172 -10.20 -13.97 2.64
CA THR A 172 -10.59 -14.53 1.34
C THR A 172 -9.45 -14.97 0.44
N LEU A 173 -8.22 -14.54 0.71
CA LEU A 173 -7.06 -14.82 -0.13
C LEU A 173 -6.02 -15.67 0.60
N THR A 174 -5.23 -16.41 -0.17
CA THR A 174 -3.96 -16.96 0.32
C THR A 174 -2.93 -15.84 0.50
N ASP A 175 -1.89 -16.09 1.29
CA ASP A 175 -0.84 -15.10 1.54
C ASP A 175 -0.12 -14.69 0.23
N GLU A 176 0.17 -15.66 -0.65
CA GLU A 176 0.80 -15.39 -1.94
C GLU A 176 -0.10 -14.50 -2.82
N ALA A 177 -1.40 -14.79 -2.86
CA ALA A 177 -2.34 -14.00 -3.65
C ALA A 177 -2.49 -12.57 -3.10
N PHE A 178 -2.56 -12.42 -1.77
CA PHE A 178 -2.57 -11.11 -1.13
C PHE A 178 -1.31 -10.31 -1.44
N LEU A 179 -0.14 -10.90 -1.22
CA LEU A 179 1.15 -10.24 -1.47
C LEU A 179 1.33 -9.88 -2.95
N LYS A 180 0.85 -10.74 -3.85
CA LYS A 180 0.84 -10.42 -5.28
C LYS A 180 -0.02 -9.19 -5.56
N TYR A 181 -1.27 -9.14 -5.10
CA TYR A 181 -2.14 -7.97 -5.32
C TYR A 181 -1.60 -6.71 -4.63
N TYR A 182 -0.93 -6.85 -3.49
CA TYR A 182 -0.31 -5.71 -2.81
C TYR A 182 0.85 -5.13 -3.64
N ASN A 183 1.71 -5.98 -4.20
CA ASN A 183 2.78 -5.56 -5.10
C ASN A 183 2.23 -4.95 -6.39
N ASP A 184 1.26 -5.60 -7.03
CA ASP A 184 0.60 -5.08 -8.24
C ASP A 184 0.00 -3.68 -7.99
N PHE A 185 -0.63 -3.47 -6.82
CA PHE A 185 -1.16 -2.17 -6.42
C PHE A 185 -0.07 -1.11 -6.27
N LEU A 186 1.04 -1.42 -5.62
CA LEU A 186 2.16 -0.49 -5.51
C LEU A 186 2.80 -0.20 -6.87
N ASP A 187 3.01 -1.23 -7.70
CA ASP A 187 3.54 -1.07 -9.06
C ASP A 187 2.64 -0.18 -9.93
N PHE A 188 1.34 -0.23 -9.69
CA PHE A 188 0.36 0.61 -10.36
C PHE A 188 0.33 2.04 -9.80
N LEU A 189 0.38 2.21 -8.46
CA LEU A 189 0.21 3.51 -7.80
C LEU A 189 1.47 4.37 -7.86
N LEU A 190 2.64 3.80 -7.50
CA LEU A 190 3.86 4.60 -7.30
C LEU A 190 4.25 5.45 -8.50
N PRO A 191 4.17 4.95 -9.76
CA PRO A 191 4.55 5.76 -10.94
C PRO A 191 3.59 6.90 -11.27
N GLN A 192 2.38 6.91 -10.67
CA GLN A 192 1.34 7.90 -10.99
C GLN A 192 1.37 9.13 -10.10
N LEU A 193 2.08 9.08 -8.99
CA LEU A 193 2.27 10.21 -8.08
C LEU A 193 3.67 10.80 -8.23
N PRO A 194 3.91 12.05 -7.80
CA PRO A 194 5.22 12.68 -7.84
C PRO A 194 6.30 11.84 -7.17
N GLN A 195 7.54 11.89 -7.68
CA GLN A 195 8.66 11.11 -7.12
C GLN A 195 9.06 11.51 -5.70
N ASP A 196 8.71 12.71 -5.27
CA ASP A 196 8.93 13.22 -3.92
C ASP A 196 7.79 12.89 -2.95
N THR A 197 6.79 12.08 -3.39
CA THR A 197 5.73 11.58 -2.51
C THR A 197 6.31 10.56 -1.52
N VAL A 198 6.04 10.77 -0.23
CA VAL A 198 6.47 9.89 0.85
C VAL A 198 5.39 8.84 1.13
N TYR A 199 5.76 7.57 1.15
CA TYR A 199 4.81 6.47 1.36
C TYR A 199 5.08 5.74 2.67
N TYR A 200 3.99 5.45 3.38
CA TYR A 200 3.99 4.70 4.63
C TYR A 200 3.08 3.47 4.48
N ILE A 201 3.67 2.30 4.54
CA ILE A 201 2.93 1.03 4.64
C ILE A 201 2.69 0.76 6.12
N GLN A 202 1.44 0.68 6.53
CA GLN A 202 1.06 0.35 7.91
C GLN A 202 0.82 -1.15 8.02
N GLY A 203 1.37 -1.76 9.07
CA GLY A 203 1.14 -3.17 9.38
C GLY A 203 -0.34 -3.46 9.63
N ILE A 204 -0.81 -4.63 9.18
CA ILE A 204 -2.16 -5.11 9.43
C ILE A 204 -2.39 -5.16 10.94
N PRO A 205 -3.44 -4.50 11.47
CA PRO A 205 -3.72 -4.49 12.88
C PRO A 205 -4.08 -5.86 13.44
N PRO A 206 -3.91 -6.06 14.76
CA PRO A 206 -4.40 -7.27 15.42
C PRO A 206 -5.93 -7.33 15.39
N VAL A 207 -6.48 -8.52 15.57
CA VAL A 207 -7.92 -8.74 15.77
C VAL A 207 -8.19 -9.25 17.20
N SER A 208 -9.45 -9.24 17.64
CA SER A 208 -9.79 -9.70 18.99
C SER A 208 -9.35 -11.15 19.24
N ALA A 209 -9.07 -11.49 20.50
CA ALA A 209 -8.71 -12.85 20.91
C ALA A 209 -9.77 -13.87 20.51
N GLU A 210 -11.07 -13.50 20.57
CA GLU A 210 -12.17 -14.34 20.14
C GLU A 210 -12.12 -14.62 18.63
N LYS A 211 -11.84 -13.59 17.81
CA LYS A 211 -11.70 -13.74 16.37
C LYS A 211 -10.52 -14.63 16.00
N MET A 212 -9.39 -14.47 16.66
CA MET A 212 -8.20 -15.32 16.46
C MET A 212 -8.47 -16.79 16.81
N ALA A 213 -9.20 -17.05 17.92
CA ALA A 213 -9.53 -18.40 18.35
C ALA A 213 -10.57 -19.08 17.45
N GLY A 214 -11.45 -18.30 16.82
CA GLY A 214 -12.58 -18.79 16.00
C GLY A 214 -12.31 -18.84 14.50
N ASP A 215 -11.22 -18.28 14.01
CA ASP A 215 -10.93 -18.16 12.58
C ASP A 215 -9.41 -18.21 12.32
N GLU A 216 -8.92 -19.34 11.81
CA GLU A 216 -7.51 -19.56 11.51
C GLU A 216 -6.90 -18.56 10.53
N ASN A 217 -7.74 -17.92 9.69
CA ASN A 217 -7.30 -16.87 8.79
C ASN A 217 -6.77 -15.64 9.53
N PHE A 218 -7.09 -15.50 10.81
CA PHE A 218 -6.70 -14.37 11.64
C PHE A 218 -5.78 -14.77 12.81
N SER A 219 -5.05 -15.89 12.69
CA SER A 219 -4.06 -16.24 13.71
C SER A 219 -2.98 -15.15 13.84
N VAL A 220 -2.43 -15.00 15.05
CA VAL A 220 -1.37 -14.02 15.32
C VAL A 220 -0.13 -14.29 14.47
N GLU A 221 0.19 -15.56 14.25
CA GLU A 221 1.33 -15.98 13.43
C GLU A 221 1.15 -15.54 11.98
N ARG A 222 -0.06 -15.71 11.41
CA ARG A 222 -0.34 -15.29 10.03
C ARG A 222 -0.29 -13.79 9.88
N ILE A 223 -0.90 -13.03 10.81
CA ILE A 223 -0.87 -11.56 10.77
C ILE A 223 0.57 -11.06 10.85
N ARG A 224 1.37 -11.59 11.78
CA ARG A 224 2.79 -11.24 11.91
C ARG A 224 3.58 -11.62 10.67
N GLY A 225 3.37 -12.83 10.12
CA GLY A 225 4.03 -13.27 8.89
C GLY A 225 3.72 -12.37 7.68
N LEU A 226 2.48 -11.92 7.53
CA LEU A 226 2.12 -10.94 6.50
C LEU A 226 2.75 -9.57 6.77
N ASN A 227 2.80 -9.12 8.01
CA ASN A 227 3.44 -7.86 8.40
C ASN A 227 4.97 -7.88 8.14
N GLU A 228 5.64 -9.01 8.36
CA GLU A 228 7.05 -9.19 7.96
C GLU A 228 7.22 -9.03 6.44
N ASN A 229 6.29 -9.56 5.64
CA ASN A 229 6.34 -9.40 4.19
C ASN A 229 6.02 -7.95 3.76
N LEU A 230 5.07 -7.27 4.41
CA LEU A 230 4.78 -5.85 4.14
C LEU A 230 5.98 -4.96 4.49
N ALA A 231 6.65 -5.22 5.61
CA ALA A 231 7.89 -4.53 5.98
C ALA A 231 9.00 -4.75 4.95
N LYS A 232 9.14 -6.00 4.45
CA LYS A 232 10.06 -6.29 3.35
C LYS A 232 9.71 -5.51 2.08
N ILE A 233 8.45 -5.51 1.68
CA ILE A 233 7.97 -4.76 0.51
C ILE A 233 8.32 -3.27 0.65
N ALA A 234 8.11 -2.70 1.84
CA ALA A 234 8.49 -1.31 2.12
C ALA A 234 10.00 -1.09 1.97
N TYR A 235 10.80 -1.95 2.58
CA TYR A 235 12.26 -1.88 2.52
C TYR A 235 12.81 -2.01 1.10
N ASP A 236 12.34 -3.01 0.34
CA ASP A 236 12.81 -3.29 -1.03
C ASP A 236 12.46 -2.15 -2.02
N ARG A 237 11.46 -1.33 -1.69
CA ARG A 237 10.96 -0.23 -2.54
C ARG A 237 11.33 1.16 -2.03
N ASP A 238 12.17 1.26 -0.98
CA ASP A 238 12.54 2.52 -0.31
C ASP A 238 11.32 3.29 0.20
N LEU A 239 10.33 2.55 0.73
CA LEU A 239 9.16 3.08 1.41
C LEU A 239 9.32 2.91 2.92
N HIS A 240 8.49 3.60 3.71
CA HIS A 240 8.51 3.48 5.15
C HIS A 240 7.50 2.44 5.64
N TYR A 241 7.87 1.68 6.66
CA TYR A 241 6.97 0.75 7.35
C TYR A 241 6.63 1.26 8.75
N LEU A 242 5.35 1.19 9.11
CA LEU A 242 4.81 1.54 10.42
C LEU A 242 4.25 0.29 11.10
N ASP A 243 4.80 -0.10 12.22
CA ASP A 243 4.34 -1.27 12.99
C ASP A 243 3.08 -0.93 13.81
N LEU A 244 1.98 -0.69 13.10
CA LEU A 244 0.70 -0.43 13.72
C LEU A 244 0.16 -1.64 14.51
N PHE A 245 0.57 -2.86 14.14
CA PHE A 245 0.21 -4.07 14.87
C PHE A 245 0.66 -3.98 16.34
N SER A 246 1.94 -3.71 16.57
CA SER A 246 2.49 -3.63 17.93
C SER A 246 1.90 -2.48 18.74
N ALA A 247 1.52 -1.38 18.11
CA ALA A 247 0.88 -0.25 18.77
C ALA A 247 -0.52 -0.58 19.33
N LEU A 248 -1.23 -1.53 18.71
CA LEU A 248 -2.62 -1.87 19.03
C LEU A 248 -2.77 -3.24 19.73
N ALA A 249 -1.73 -4.08 19.73
CA ALA A 249 -1.77 -5.42 20.30
C ALA A 249 -1.60 -5.41 21.82
N ASP A 250 -2.19 -6.42 22.45
CA ASP A 250 -1.86 -6.81 23.82
C ASP A 250 -0.60 -7.72 23.87
N GLU A 251 -0.24 -8.20 25.05
CA GLU A 251 0.90 -9.09 25.25
C GLU A 251 0.81 -10.43 24.53
N ASN A 252 -0.41 -10.87 24.17
CA ASN A 252 -0.67 -12.11 23.43
C ASN A 252 -0.78 -11.87 21.91
N GLY A 253 -0.68 -10.63 21.44
CA GLY A 253 -0.82 -10.24 20.05
C GLY A 253 -2.28 -10.08 19.61
N ALA A 254 -3.25 -10.07 20.52
CA ALA A 254 -4.64 -9.75 20.22
C ALA A 254 -4.87 -8.23 20.28
N LEU A 255 -5.91 -7.77 19.60
CA LEU A 255 -6.38 -6.40 19.75
C LEU A 255 -6.75 -6.13 21.20
N ARG A 256 -6.15 -5.12 21.80
CA ARG A 256 -6.42 -4.71 23.17
C ARG A 256 -7.93 -4.47 23.38
N ALA A 257 -8.50 -5.09 24.41
CA ALA A 257 -9.95 -5.05 24.66
C ALA A 257 -10.47 -3.65 25.00
N ASP A 258 -9.65 -2.79 25.62
CA ASP A 258 -10.00 -1.41 25.97
C ASP A 258 -10.18 -0.48 24.75
N ILE A 259 -9.53 -0.82 23.62
CA ILE A 259 -9.56 -0.03 22.39
C ILE A 259 -10.37 -0.69 21.27
N ALA A 260 -10.93 -1.86 21.50
CA ALA A 260 -11.68 -2.62 20.51
C ALA A 260 -13.15 -2.15 20.37
N SER A 261 -13.67 -2.24 19.14
CA SER A 261 -15.09 -2.17 18.80
C SER A 261 -15.47 -3.41 17.99
N GLY A 262 -15.88 -4.46 18.69
CA GLY A 262 -16.08 -5.78 18.07
C GLY A 262 -14.77 -6.50 17.78
N SER A 263 -14.75 -7.33 16.74
CA SER A 263 -13.63 -8.26 16.51
C SER A 263 -12.45 -7.71 15.73
N ILE A 264 -12.67 -6.67 14.90
CA ILE A 264 -11.63 -6.13 14.00
C ILE A 264 -11.57 -4.61 13.98
N HIS A 265 -12.56 -3.91 14.51
CA HIS A 265 -12.61 -2.46 14.48
C HIS A 265 -12.16 -1.83 15.80
N LEU A 266 -11.83 -0.55 15.74
CA LEU A 266 -11.41 0.25 16.89
C LEU A 266 -12.57 1.08 17.41
N ASN A 267 -12.58 1.34 18.72
CA ASN A 267 -13.41 2.38 19.32
C ASN A 267 -12.70 3.74 19.24
N ASN A 268 -13.31 4.79 19.79
CA ASN A 268 -12.72 6.13 19.78
C ASN A 268 -11.30 6.16 20.39
N GLU A 269 -11.09 5.43 21.48
CA GLU A 269 -9.77 5.37 22.11
C GLU A 269 -8.75 4.64 21.25
N GLY A 270 -9.14 3.57 20.55
CA GLY A 270 -8.28 2.88 19.61
C GLY A 270 -7.85 3.78 18.45
N TYR A 271 -8.73 4.61 17.92
CA TYR A 271 -8.36 5.61 16.92
C TYR A 271 -7.48 6.73 17.49
N ASN A 272 -7.63 7.11 18.77
CA ASN A 272 -6.72 8.01 19.44
C ASN A 272 -5.31 7.39 19.56
N VAL A 273 -5.21 6.12 19.97
CA VAL A 273 -3.93 5.40 20.04
C VAL A 273 -3.28 5.37 18.66
N TRP A 274 -4.04 5.06 17.60
CA TRP A 274 -3.50 5.07 16.23
C TRP A 274 -3.01 6.46 15.82
N ARG A 275 -3.76 7.52 16.09
CA ARG A 275 -3.33 8.90 15.81
C ARG A 275 -2.05 9.25 16.56
N GLU A 276 -1.98 8.96 17.86
CA GLU A 276 -0.80 9.23 18.68
C GLU A 276 0.43 8.46 18.17
N PHE A 277 0.26 7.22 17.72
CA PHE A 277 1.30 6.47 17.07
C PHE A 277 1.80 7.17 15.79
N LEU A 278 0.90 7.65 14.93
CA LEU A 278 1.28 8.33 13.68
C LEU A 278 2.05 9.62 13.93
N VAL A 279 1.65 10.43 14.92
CA VAL A 279 2.32 11.71 15.20
C VAL A 279 3.70 11.55 15.82
N THR A 280 4.05 10.35 16.28
CA THR A 280 5.37 10.06 16.86
C THR A 280 6.25 9.21 15.96
N HIS A 281 5.72 8.64 14.87
CA HIS A 281 6.45 7.76 13.94
C HIS A 281 6.46 8.35 12.52
N THR A 282 7.33 9.33 12.31
CA THR A 282 7.47 10.04 11.03
C THR A 282 8.84 9.81 10.41
N ALA A 283 8.91 9.79 9.08
CA ALA A 283 10.17 9.66 8.36
C ALA A 283 11.06 10.89 8.56
N TYR A 284 12.34 10.64 8.84
CA TYR A 284 13.33 11.70 8.88
C TYR A 284 13.67 12.15 7.45
N SER A 285 13.57 13.45 7.20
CA SER A 285 14.21 14.06 6.02
C SER A 285 14.75 15.45 6.40
N LYS A 286 15.75 15.91 5.67
CA LYS A 286 16.31 17.27 5.86
C LYS A 286 15.28 18.35 5.54
N GLU A 287 14.34 18.02 4.66
CA GLU A 287 13.24 18.86 4.22
C GLU A 287 12.02 18.77 5.14
N ASN A 288 12.02 17.81 6.09
CA ASN A 288 10.91 17.67 7.03
C ASN A 288 10.99 18.73 8.14
N PRO A 289 10.14 19.76 8.11
CA PRO A 289 10.20 20.85 9.08
C PRO A 289 9.73 20.46 10.50
N TYR A 290 9.15 19.26 10.66
CA TYR A 290 8.55 18.79 11.92
C TYR A 290 9.51 17.99 12.80
N LEU A 291 10.80 17.96 12.45
CA LEU A 291 11.83 17.29 13.24
C LEU A 291 12.27 18.14 14.44
N PRO A 292 12.89 17.52 15.48
CA PRO A 292 13.50 18.24 16.58
C PRO A 292 14.39 19.38 16.06
N GLY A 293 14.12 20.61 16.56
CA GLY A 293 14.79 21.82 16.09
C GLY A 293 14.07 22.58 14.99
N SER A 294 13.02 22.01 14.38
CA SER A 294 12.11 22.70 13.47
C SER A 294 11.15 23.61 14.27
N PRO A 295 10.72 24.77 13.71
CA PRO A 295 9.73 25.64 14.35
C PRO A 295 8.34 24.98 14.49
N TYR A 296 8.09 23.89 13.77
CA TYR A 296 6.83 23.13 13.82
C TYR A 296 6.91 21.89 14.72
N TYR A 297 8.07 21.62 15.31
CA TYR A 297 8.24 20.48 16.21
C TYR A 297 7.58 20.76 17.55
N THR A 298 6.68 19.91 17.97
CA THR A 298 6.10 19.89 19.31
C THR A 298 6.76 18.77 20.13
N ALA A 299 7.52 19.15 21.16
CA ALA A 299 8.11 18.15 22.05
C ALA A 299 7.00 17.31 22.72
N PRO A 300 7.25 16.00 23.00
CA PRO A 300 6.34 15.21 23.82
C PRO A 300 6.04 15.93 25.13
N ALA A 301 4.80 15.88 25.60
CA ALA A 301 4.47 16.33 26.95
C ALA A 301 5.27 15.48 27.97
N ALA A 302 6.01 16.12 28.83
CA ALA A 302 6.84 15.49 29.87
C ALA A 302 5.98 14.75 30.90
#